data_92781ee4d88964a253a7de2c7243c951
#
_entry.id   92781ee4d88964a253a7de2c7243c951
#
_cell.length_a   1.000
_cell.length_b   1.000
_cell.length_c   1.000
_cell.angle_alpha   90.00
_cell.angle_beta   90.00
_cell.angle_gamma   90.00
#
_symmetry.space_group_name_H-M   'P 1'
#
loop_
_entity.id
_entity.type
_entity.pdbx_description
1 polymer ?
#
loop_
_entity_poly.entity_id
_entity_poly.type
_entity_poly.pdbx_seq_one_letter_code
_entity_poly.pdbx_strand_id
1 'polypeptide(L)'
;MSELVGLIPAAGKGTRAHPYTKKIPKGLLKVSGKPLLEHLVVLQRDQLGIHRIFIVVGTLGQAIQQHFEDGSNWGVRIEYLQNDAVHLGLAHSVSLGERAIHGPFLLMLSDEYYQDTNHAHLADLPLNGILGYCALMEKQDWDRIRRNYTVRIQPEGITRLLEKPRERVGDLLGTGTFLLSPRIFGYLKNALAKQKGSADFIGVLDEAVQNGEVLHPFYLKGHYVNINDVDSLNWANFLGRSRQLPSASLSVVIQSLGIEEGLPRLAAEFNDLARVNEVLIVVPDGVGEPSWVTPLAKTRWIEAPAGISGYGSLIAYGLEQARGDILTVVEGFYSFYPSDLSKFLAYLADADLVLGTRTTRQLIQQGSRMSGVVRLTHIFLAKLVEIFWISHRIRLTDVGCTYRALWRYTFLEIKDRLKSPGPEYVLEMDIETLRSRKRLIEVPVSFLNTHEVLAQRHQQVGVFFRMLRTIIRKRLGFN
;
A
#
# COMPACT_ATOMS: atom_id res chain seq x y z
N MET A 1 4.67 -32.55 -20.78
CA MET A 1 4.87 -32.21 -19.37
C MET A 1 3.53 -31.72 -18.83
N SER A 2 3.10 -32.16 -17.63
CA SER A 2 1.91 -31.61 -16.98
C SER A 2 2.10 -30.13 -16.73
N GLU A 3 1.04 -29.33 -16.96
CA GLU A 3 1.02 -27.89 -16.74
C GLU A 3 1.39 -27.55 -15.28
N LEU A 4 2.30 -26.58 -15.08
CA LEU A 4 2.62 -26.06 -13.76
C LEU A 4 1.45 -25.23 -13.25
N VAL A 5 0.92 -25.54 -12.07
CA VAL A 5 -0.19 -24.83 -11.44
C VAL A 5 0.23 -24.13 -10.16
N GLY A 6 -0.52 -23.10 -9.75
CA GLY A 6 -0.29 -22.40 -8.50
C GLY A 6 -1.18 -22.91 -7.36
N LEU A 7 -0.66 -22.91 -6.13
CA LEU A 7 -1.43 -23.14 -4.91
C LEU A 7 -1.12 -22.04 -3.89
N ILE A 8 -2.13 -21.30 -3.46
CA ILE A 8 -1.98 -20.22 -2.49
C ILE A 8 -2.86 -20.49 -1.27
N PRO A 9 -2.31 -20.92 -0.14
CA PRO A 9 -3.05 -21.06 1.12
C PRO A 9 -3.37 -19.66 1.70
N ALA A 10 -4.65 -19.26 1.66
CA ALA A 10 -5.14 -17.97 2.15
C ALA A 10 -6.21 -18.11 3.26
N ALA A 11 -6.35 -19.27 3.86
CA ALA A 11 -7.35 -19.56 4.89
C ALA A 11 -7.00 -19.02 6.29
N GLY A 12 -5.78 -18.53 6.51
CA GLY A 12 -5.27 -18.13 7.83
C GLY A 12 -6.04 -16.96 8.46
N LYS A 13 -6.27 -17.01 9.79
CA LYS A 13 -6.99 -15.96 10.55
C LYS A 13 -6.23 -14.63 10.66
N GLY A 14 -4.92 -14.57 10.42
CA GLY A 14 -4.11 -13.36 10.42
C GLY A 14 -4.08 -12.61 11.77
N THR A 15 -4.23 -13.30 12.89
CA THR A 15 -4.39 -12.68 14.23
C THR A 15 -3.24 -11.77 14.66
N ARG A 16 -2.00 -12.02 14.20
CA ARG A 16 -0.83 -11.19 14.49
C ARG A 16 -0.88 -9.81 13.82
N ALA A 17 -1.59 -9.69 12.71
CA ALA A 17 -1.77 -8.43 12.01
C ALA A 17 -3.03 -7.66 12.47
N HIS A 18 -3.62 -8.02 13.62
CA HIS A 18 -4.70 -7.20 14.22
C HIS A 18 -4.18 -5.81 14.58
N PRO A 19 -5.02 -4.77 14.40
CA PRO A 19 -6.45 -4.82 14.08
C PRO A 19 -6.79 -4.81 12.58
N TYR A 20 -5.81 -4.84 11.66
CA TYR A 20 -6.04 -4.76 10.21
C TYR A 20 -6.85 -5.95 9.67
N THR A 21 -6.60 -7.14 10.21
CA THR A 21 -7.18 -8.42 9.74
C THR A 21 -8.43 -8.86 10.50
N LYS A 22 -9.02 -8.00 11.34
CA LYS A 22 -10.27 -8.35 12.04
C LYS A 22 -11.46 -8.55 11.09
N LYS A 23 -11.51 -7.80 9.99
CA LYS A 23 -12.61 -7.79 9.03
C LYS A 23 -12.18 -8.12 7.59
N ILE A 24 -10.88 -8.20 7.35
CA ILE A 24 -10.30 -8.39 6.02
C ILE A 24 -9.31 -9.54 6.09
N PRO A 25 -9.37 -10.53 5.16
CA PRO A 25 -8.35 -11.58 5.09
C PRO A 25 -6.95 -10.98 4.90
N LYS A 26 -5.93 -11.61 5.49
CA LYS A 26 -4.54 -11.11 5.42
C LYS A 26 -4.07 -10.92 3.96
N GLY A 27 -4.44 -11.84 3.07
CA GLY A 27 -4.12 -11.74 1.65
C GLY A 27 -4.75 -10.55 0.90
N LEU A 28 -5.76 -9.88 1.47
CA LEU A 28 -6.35 -8.66 0.93
C LEU A 28 -5.78 -7.38 1.55
N LEU A 29 -4.80 -7.47 2.46
CA LEU A 29 -4.02 -6.30 2.88
C LEU A 29 -3.30 -5.71 1.66
N LYS A 30 -3.35 -4.38 1.53
CA LYS A 30 -2.82 -3.69 0.36
C LYS A 30 -1.38 -3.27 0.54
N VAL A 31 -0.56 -3.58 -0.47
CA VAL A 31 0.79 -3.05 -0.67
C VAL A 31 0.76 -2.19 -1.93
N SER A 32 1.11 -0.92 -1.81
CA SER A 32 1.07 0.05 -2.93
C SER A 32 -0.27 0.05 -3.68
N GLY A 33 -1.37 0.01 -2.92
CA GLY A 33 -2.73 0.06 -3.45
C GLY A 33 -3.33 -1.27 -3.91
N LYS A 34 -2.54 -2.34 -4.05
CA LYS A 34 -2.95 -3.67 -4.52
C LYS A 34 -2.94 -4.72 -3.41
N PRO A 35 -3.92 -5.65 -3.34
CA PRO A 35 -3.88 -6.77 -2.41
C PRO A 35 -2.62 -7.62 -2.51
N LEU A 36 -2.16 -8.19 -1.41
CA LEU A 36 -1.02 -9.13 -1.40
C LEU A 36 -1.24 -10.30 -2.36
N LEU A 37 -2.43 -10.89 -2.35
CA LEU A 37 -2.78 -11.98 -3.27
C LEU A 37 -2.68 -11.56 -4.73
N GLU A 38 -3.01 -10.29 -5.06
CA GLU A 38 -2.87 -9.79 -6.44
C GLU A 38 -1.39 -9.79 -6.87
N HIS A 39 -0.48 -9.35 -5.98
CA HIS A 39 0.95 -9.41 -6.26
C HIS A 39 1.43 -10.84 -6.54
N LEU A 40 0.94 -11.83 -5.77
CA LEU A 40 1.31 -13.23 -5.96
C LEU A 40 0.72 -13.84 -7.23
N VAL A 41 -0.55 -13.53 -7.55
CA VAL A 41 -1.21 -13.99 -8.78
C VAL A 41 -0.48 -13.43 -10.01
N VAL A 42 -0.19 -12.13 -10.01
CA VAL A 42 0.55 -11.47 -11.10
C VAL A 42 1.96 -12.00 -11.22
N LEU A 43 2.67 -12.24 -10.11
CA LEU A 43 4.01 -12.83 -10.11
C LEU A 43 4.00 -14.23 -10.74
N GLN A 44 3.06 -15.09 -10.34
CA GLN A 44 2.93 -16.45 -10.89
C GLN A 44 2.62 -16.43 -12.39
N ARG A 45 1.73 -15.54 -12.84
CA ARG A 45 1.40 -15.38 -14.25
C ARG A 45 2.59 -14.86 -15.05
N ASP A 46 3.17 -13.73 -14.63
CA ASP A 46 4.12 -12.97 -15.44
C ASP A 46 5.54 -13.56 -15.44
N GLN A 47 5.96 -14.15 -14.29
CA GLN A 47 7.29 -14.71 -14.17
C GLN A 47 7.38 -16.22 -14.46
N LEU A 48 6.29 -16.95 -14.19
CA LEU A 48 6.31 -18.42 -14.27
C LEU A 48 5.36 -19.00 -15.32
N GLY A 49 4.56 -18.14 -15.98
CA GLY A 49 3.57 -18.59 -16.98
C GLY A 49 2.45 -19.45 -16.37
N ILE A 50 2.20 -19.30 -15.08
CA ILE A 50 1.13 -20.05 -14.40
C ILE A 50 -0.20 -19.37 -14.63
N HIS A 51 -1.10 -20.02 -15.36
CA HIS A 51 -2.42 -19.49 -15.67
C HIS A 51 -3.55 -20.20 -14.93
N ARG A 52 -3.27 -21.26 -14.18
CA ARG A 52 -4.23 -21.95 -13.32
C ARG A 52 -3.77 -21.92 -11.87
N ILE A 53 -4.56 -21.29 -10.99
CA ILE A 53 -4.20 -21.06 -9.59
C ILE A 53 -5.31 -21.55 -8.68
N PHE A 54 -4.95 -22.36 -7.68
CA PHE A 54 -5.84 -22.77 -6.61
C PHE A 54 -5.61 -21.87 -5.39
N ILE A 55 -6.68 -21.26 -4.87
CA ILE A 55 -6.62 -20.47 -3.62
C ILE A 55 -7.40 -21.19 -2.55
N VAL A 56 -6.70 -21.57 -1.47
CA VAL A 56 -7.36 -22.18 -0.30
C VAL A 56 -7.93 -21.07 0.57
N VAL A 57 -9.24 -21.05 0.76
CA VAL A 57 -9.97 -20.01 1.49
C VAL A 57 -10.57 -20.57 2.79
N GLY A 58 -10.69 -19.71 3.81
CA GLY A 58 -11.28 -20.02 5.11
C GLY A 58 -12.50 -19.16 5.43
N THR A 59 -12.74 -18.88 6.70
CA THR A 59 -13.92 -18.16 7.21
C THR A 59 -14.18 -16.81 6.55
N LEU A 60 -13.13 -16.06 6.18
CA LEU A 60 -13.24 -14.77 5.46
C LEU A 60 -13.05 -14.93 3.96
N GLY A 61 -13.15 -16.14 3.43
CA GLY A 61 -12.88 -16.48 2.03
C GLY A 61 -13.78 -15.80 1.03
N GLN A 62 -15.03 -15.50 1.41
CA GLN A 62 -15.99 -14.80 0.54
C GLN A 62 -15.44 -13.46 0.02
N ALA A 63 -14.71 -12.70 0.84
CA ALA A 63 -14.11 -11.44 0.40
C ALA A 63 -13.02 -11.66 -0.68
N ILE A 64 -12.26 -12.76 -0.59
CA ILE A 64 -11.26 -13.13 -1.60
C ILE A 64 -11.97 -13.54 -2.88
N GLN A 65 -13.02 -14.38 -2.79
CA GLN A 65 -13.80 -14.83 -3.93
C GLN A 65 -14.51 -13.67 -4.66
N GLN A 66 -15.04 -12.70 -3.91
CA GLN A 66 -15.66 -11.50 -4.49
C GLN A 66 -14.63 -10.59 -5.18
N HIS A 67 -13.38 -10.54 -4.70
CA HIS A 67 -12.34 -9.70 -5.29
C HIS A 67 -11.78 -10.29 -6.58
N PHE A 68 -11.50 -11.60 -6.59
CA PHE A 68 -10.83 -12.25 -7.72
C PHE A 68 -11.77 -12.96 -8.69
N GLU A 69 -13.02 -13.23 -8.27
CA GLU A 69 -14.00 -13.98 -9.06
C GLU A 69 -13.39 -15.27 -9.63
N ASP A 70 -13.42 -15.47 -10.93
CA ASP A 70 -12.80 -16.61 -11.64
C ASP A 70 -11.35 -16.38 -12.06
N GLY A 71 -10.79 -15.18 -11.79
CA GLY A 71 -9.43 -14.78 -12.12
C GLY A 71 -9.25 -14.20 -13.53
N SER A 72 -10.28 -14.15 -14.36
CA SER A 72 -10.22 -13.67 -15.75
C SER A 72 -9.72 -12.21 -15.86
N ASN A 73 -10.08 -11.35 -14.90
CA ASN A 73 -9.61 -9.97 -14.81
C ASN A 73 -8.07 -9.86 -14.62
N TRP A 74 -7.42 -10.93 -14.15
CA TRP A 74 -5.96 -11.01 -13.99
C TRP A 74 -5.29 -11.90 -15.02
N GLY A 75 -6.04 -12.39 -16.04
CA GLY A 75 -5.50 -13.26 -17.09
C GLY A 75 -5.13 -14.66 -16.61
N VAL A 76 -5.76 -15.13 -15.56
CA VAL A 76 -5.59 -16.48 -14.98
C VAL A 76 -6.96 -17.11 -14.71
N ARG A 77 -6.97 -18.43 -14.49
CA ARG A 77 -8.13 -19.17 -13.96
C ARG A 77 -7.90 -19.45 -12.50
N ILE A 78 -8.79 -18.95 -11.62
CA ILE A 78 -8.74 -19.20 -10.18
C ILE A 78 -9.82 -20.19 -9.78
N GLU A 79 -9.42 -21.23 -9.04
CA GLU A 79 -10.30 -22.20 -8.43
C GLU A 79 -10.14 -22.15 -6.91
N TYR A 80 -11.25 -22.21 -6.16
CA TYR A 80 -11.22 -22.07 -4.70
C TYR A 80 -11.38 -23.42 -4.01
N LEU A 81 -10.49 -23.66 -3.04
CA LEU A 81 -10.56 -24.83 -2.17
C LEU A 81 -10.99 -24.37 -0.78
N GLN A 82 -12.14 -24.86 -0.31
CA GLN A 82 -12.69 -24.48 0.99
C GLN A 82 -11.98 -25.23 2.13
N ASN A 83 -11.45 -24.49 3.10
CA ASN A 83 -10.91 -25.02 4.34
C ASN A 83 -11.81 -24.68 5.52
N ASP A 84 -12.62 -25.65 5.95
CA ASP A 84 -13.51 -25.51 7.11
C ASP A 84 -12.80 -25.79 8.44
N ALA A 85 -11.60 -26.37 8.37
CA ALA A 85 -10.78 -26.76 9.52
C ALA A 85 -9.49 -25.91 9.62
N VAL A 86 -9.60 -24.58 9.52
CA VAL A 86 -8.47 -23.62 9.52
C VAL A 86 -7.55 -23.80 10.74
N HIS A 87 -8.08 -24.28 11.88
CA HIS A 87 -7.33 -24.53 13.10
C HIS A 87 -6.29 -25.65 12.97
N LEU A 88 -6.39 -26.50 11.95
CA LEU A 88 -5.45 -27.59 11.68
C LEU A 88 -4.15 -27.11 10.99
N GLY A 89 -4.05 -25.82 10.65
CA GLY A 89 -2.81 -25.19 10.21
C GLY A 89 -2.52 -25.30 8.71
N LEU A 90 -1.26 -24.96 8.35
CA LEU A 90 -0.82 -24.85 6.96
C LEU A 90 -0.79 -26.19 6.24
N ALA A 91 -0.29 -27.23 6.87
CA ALA A 91 -0.22 -28.58 6.28
C ALA A 91 -1.60 -29.08 5.82
N HIS A 92 -2.64 -28.85 6.63
CA HIS A 92 -4.02 -29.16 6.25
C HIS A 92 -4.49 -28.32 5.07
N SER A 93 -4.21 -27.01 5.06
CA SER A 93 -4.58 -26.16 3.93
C SER A 93 -3.94 -26.62 2.63
N VAL A 94 -2.66 -26.98 2.64
CA VAL A 94 -1.95 -27.50 1.46
C VAL A 94 -2.50 -28.86 1.02
N SER A 95 -2.86 -29.76 1.95
CA SER A 95 -3.36 -31.09 1.62
C SER A 95 -4.68 -31.08 0.85
N LEU A 96 -5.47 -29.99 0.95
CA LEU A 96 -6.72 -29.85 0.18
C LEU A 96 -6.45 -29.78 -1.35
N GLY A 97 -5.24 -29.43 -1.76
CA GLY A 97 -4.81 -29.46 -3.16
C GLY A 97 -4.74 -30.86 -3.78
N GLU A 98 -4.63 -31.94 -2.97
CA GLU A 98 -4.48 -33.34 -3.45
C GLU A 98 -5.55 -33.73 -4.49
N ARG A 99 -6.80 -33.25 -4.29
CA ARG A 99 -7.93 -33.63 -5.15
C ARG A 99 -7.92 -32.98 -6.52
N ALA A 100 -7.19 -31.86 -6.67
CA ALA A 100 -7.22 -31.03 -7.87
C ALA A 100 -5.86 -30.92 -8.57
N ILE A 101 -4.75 -31.22 -7.88
CA ILE A 101 -3.38 -31.04 -8.38
C ILE A 101 -2.74 -32.41 -8.56
N HIS A 102 -2.50 -32.81 -9.81
CA HIS A 102 -1.94 -34.11 -10.18
C HIS A 102 -0.55 -34.00 -10.82
N GLY A 103 -0.07 -32.77 -11.07
CA GLY A 103 1.24 -32.44 -11.60
C GLY A 103 2.07 -31.55 -10.67
N PRO A 104 3.25 -31.12 -11.09
CA PRO A 104 4.06 -30.14 -10.37
C PRO A 104 3.26 -28.87 -10.03
N PHE A 105 3.52 -28.29 -8.86
CA PHE A 105 2.84 -27.07 -8.46
C PHE A 105 3.77 -26.11 -7.70
N LEU A 106 3.49 -24.82 -7.85
CA LEU A 106 4.12 -23.77 -7.07
C LEU A 106 3.23 -23.41 -5.87
N LEU A 107 3.73 -23.67 -4.68
CA LEU A 107 3.13 -23.21 -3.44
C LEU A 107 3.71 -21.84 -3.07
N MET A 108 2.84 -20.84 -2.84
CA MET A 108 3.23 -19.53 -2.30
C MET A 108 2.31 -19.13 -1.16
N LEU A 109 2.89 -18.69 -0.03
CA LEU A 109 2.10 -18.27 1.13
C LEU A 109 1.49 -16.88 0.91
N SER A 110 0.22 -16.72 1.25
CA SER A 110 -0.60 -15.52 0.98
C SER A 110 -0.22 -14.27 1.76
N ASP A 111 0.71 -14.36 2.70
CA ASP A 111 1.17 -13.27 3.56
C ASP A 111 2.57 -12.75 3.22
N GLU A 112 3.03 -13.04 2.02
CA GLU A 112 4.36 -12.69 1.55
C GLU A 112 4.32 -11.70 0.40
N TYR A 113 5.28 -10.79 0.40
CA TYR A 113 5.50 -9.81 -0.65
C TYR A 113 6.89 -9.99 -1.23
N TYR A 114 6.95 -10.02 -2.56
CA TYR A 114 8.17 -10.19 -3.34
C TYR A 114 8.33 -9.05 -4.33
N GLN A 115 9.57 -8.54 -4.48
CA GLN A 115 9.88 -7.50 -5.44
C GLN A 115 11.25 -7.71 -6.08
N ASP A 116 11.32 -7.58 -7.41
CA ASP A 116 12.54 -7.73 -8.21
C ASP A 116 13.24 -9.08 -8.00
N THR A 117 12.43 -10.14 -7.87
CA THR A 117 12.91 -11.48 -7.57
C THR A 117 13.13 -12.32 -8.84
N ASN A 118 13.93 -13.36 -8.70
CA ASN A 118 14.28 -14.29 -9.77
C ASN A 118 13.38 -15.54 -9.86
N HIS A 119 12.11 -15.43 -9.48
CA HIS A 119 11.16 -16.57 -9.50
C HIS A 119 11.01 -17.19 -10.89
N ALA A 120 11.21 -16.41 -11.97
CA ALA A 120 11.14 -16.94 -13.33
C ALA A 120 12.00 -18.19 -13.54
N HIS A 121 13.15 -18.27 -12.88
CA HIS A 121 14.05 -19.43 -13.00
C HIS A 121 13.49 -20.71 -12.36
N LEU A 122 12.46 -20.64 -11.51
CA LEU A 122 11.81 -21.82 -10.95
C LEU A 122 11.05 -22.62 -12.03
N ALA A 123 10.55 -21.95 -13.08
CA ALA A 123 9.79 -22.61 -14.15
C ALA A 123 10.64 -23.60 -14.96
N ASP A 124 11.96 -23.38 -15.03
CA ASP A 124 12.88 -24.16 -15.83
C ASP A 124 13.52 -25.32 -15.03
N LEU A 125 13.25 -25.42 -13.73
CA LEU A 125 13.89 -26.41 -12.87
C LEU A 125 13.26 -27.80 -13.03
N PRO A 126 14.09 -28.87 -13.22
CA PRO A 126 13.58 -30.21 -13.37
C PRO A 126 13.09 -30.78 -12.03
N LEU A 127 11.94 -31.44 -12.06
CA LEU A 127 11.37 -32.16 -10.90
C LEU A 127 11.46 -33.68 -11.00
N ASN A 128 12.22 -34.18 -11.96
CA ASN A 128 12.32 -35.64 -12.18
C ASN A 128 13.06 -36.33 -11.03
N GLY A 129 12.35 -37.20 -10.33
CA GLY A 129 12.92 -38.00 -9.23
C GLY A 129 13.11 -37.25 -7.90
N ILE A 130 12.86 -35.96 -7.81
CA ILE A 130 12.98 -35.16 -6.58
C ILE A 130 11.63 -34.71 -6.03
N LEU A 131 11.57 -34.37 -4.74
CA LEU A 131 10.37 -33.82 -4.12
C LEU A 131 10.12 -32.38 -4.55
N GLY A 132 11.18 -31.58 -4.68
CA GLY A 132 11.05 -30.19 -5.13
C GLY A 132 12.19 -29.26 -4.75
N TYR A 133 11.83 -27.97 -4.70
CA TYR A 133 12.73 -26.86 -4.35
C TYR A 133 12.11 -25.98 -3.27
N CYS A 134 12.94 -25.56 -2.30
CA CYS A 134 12.60 -24.53 -1.31
C CYS A 134 13.30 -23.22 -1.66
N ALA A 135 12.55 -22.12 -1.74
CA ALA A 135 13.16 -20.81 -1.94
C ALA A 135 13.74 -20.26 -0.63
N LEU A 136 15.02 -19.90 -0.67
CA LEU A 136 15.83 -19.45 0.46
C LEU A 136 16.49 -18.11 0.15
N MET A 137 16.58 -17.25 1.15
CA MET A 137 17.37 -16.01 1.08
C MET A 137 18.64 -16.13 1.90
N GLU A 138 19.76 -15.74 1.32
CA GLU A 138 21.07 -15.74 1.95
C GLU A 138 21.31 -14.47 2.79
N LYS A 139 22.30 -14.53 3.70
CA LYS A 139 22.81 -13.40 4.49
C LYS A 139 21.73 -12.67 5.29
N GLN A 140 20.84 -13.43 5.91
CA GLN A 140 19.75 -12.87 6.68
C GLN A 140 20.06 -12.80 8.17
N ASP A 141 19.45 -11.80 8.84
CA ASP A 141 19.59 -11.61 10.26
C ASP A 141 18.93 -12.74 11.06
N TRP A 142 19.57 -13.10 12.20
CA TRP A 142 19.05 -14.13 13.07
C TRP A 142 17.63 -13.86 13.57
N ASP A 143 17.27 -12.61 13.85
CA ASP A 143 15.92 -12.23 14.30
C ASP A 143 14.83 -12.51 13.27
N ARG A 144 15.14 -12.49 11.97
CA ARG A 144 14.26 -12.91 10.89
C ARG A 144 14.19 -14.43 10.78
N ILE A 145 15.33 -15.10 10.84
CA ILE A 145 15.44 -16.56 10.69
C ILE A 145 14.68 -17.27 11.81
N ARG A 146 14.86 -16.89 13.08
CA ARG A 146 14.21 -17.54 14.24
C ARG A 146 12.69 -17.39 14.27
N ARG A 147 12.10 -16.51 13.46
CA ARG A 147 10.64 -16.34 13.31
C ARG A 147 10.05 -17.13 12.15
N ASN A 148 10.92 -17.68 11.29
CA ASN A 148 10.58 -18.45 10.11
C ASN A 148 11.22 -19.84 10.20
N TYR A 149 11.75 -20.36 9.09
CA TYR A 149 12.54 -21.60 9.10
C TYR A 149 13.89 -21.38 8.45
N THR A 150 14.81 -22.31 8.72
CA THR A 150 16.12 -22.42 8.08
C THR A 150 16.39 -23.87 7.67
N VAL A 151 17.47 -24.08 6.92
CA VAL A 151 17.85 -25.39 6.41
C VAL A 151 19.32 -25.70 6.69
N ARG A 152 19.65 -27.01 6.73
CA ARG A 152 21.01 -27.50 6.54
C ARG A 152 21.13 -28.10 5.15
N ILE A 153 22.21 -27.77 4.46
CA ILE A 153 22.44 -28.17 3.06
C ILE A 153 23.74 -28.95 3.00
N GLN A 154 23.73 -30.00 2.16
CA GLN A 154 24.89 -30.74 1.71
C GLN A 154 24.91 -30.76 0.17
N PRO A 155 25.98 -31.25 -0.49
CA PRO A 155 26.06 -31.25 -1.97
C PRO A 155 24.86 -31.91 -2.65
N GLU A 156 24.26 -32.91 -2.02
CA GLU A 156 23.12 -33.71 -2.53
C GLU A 156 21.78 -32.97 -2.39
N GLY A 157 21.72 -31.91 -1.56
CA GLY A 157 20.50 -31.15 -1.30
C GLY A 157 20.31 -30.73 0.16
N ILE A 158 19.07 -30.40 0.49
CA ILE A 158 18.66 -30.05 1.86
C ILE A 158 18.58 -31.33 2.70
N THR A 159 19.29 -31.34 3.84
CA THR A 159 19.32 -32.50 4.75
C THR A 159 18.44 -32.31 5.99
N ARG A 160 18.14 -31.06 6.37
CA ARG A 160 17.23 -30.74 7.48
C ARG A 160 16.50 -29.44 7.21
N LEU A 161 15.26 -29.38 7.65
CA LEU A 161 14.47 -28.13 7.72
C LEU A 161 14.09 -27.88 9.19
N LEU A 162 14.33 -26.67 9.68
CA LEU A 162 14.17 -26.31 11.09
C LEU A 162 13.21 -25.12 11.22
N GLU A 163 11.95 -25.41 11.59
CA GLU A 163 10.94 -24.38 11.86
C GLU A 163 11.26 -23.66 13.16
N LYS A 164 11.30 -22.32 13.13
CA LYS A 164 11.57 -21.43 14.27
C LYS A 164 12.75 -21.93 15.11
N PRO A 165 13.95 -22.02 14.52
CA PRO A 165 15.12 -22.57 15.19
C PRO A 165 15.43 -21.82 16.48
N ARG A 166 15.80 -22.57 17.53
CA ARG A 166 16.18 -22.00 18.83
C ARG A 166 17.64 -21.55 18.87
N GLU A 167 18.47 -22.13 18.03
CA GLU A 167 19.90 -21.86 17.93
C GLU A 167 20.25 -21.43 16.50
N ARG A 168 21.28 -20.58 16.37
CA ARG A 168 21.75 -20.12 15.06
C ARG A 168 22.43 -21.26 14.32
N VAL A 169 21.84 -21.69 13.22
CA VAL A 169 22.34 -22.78 12.36
C VAL A 169 23.08 -22.23 11.14
N GLY A 170 22.81 -20.99 10.75
CA GLY A 170 23.38 -20.33 9.57
C GLY A 170 22.73 -18.97 9.33
N ASP A 171 22.86 -18.47 8.12
CA ASP A 171 22.30 -17.20 7.65
C ASP A 171 21.25 -17.34 6.53
N LEU A 172 20.76 -18.56 6.33
CA LEU A 172 19.72 -18.87 5.34
C LEU A 172 18.33 -18.72 5.95
N LEU A 173 17.49 -17.92 5.30
CA LEU A 173 16.09 -17.73 5.65
C LEU A 173 15.20 -18.46 4.65
N GLY A 174 14.37 -19.37 5.11
CA GLY A 174 13.33 -20.01 4.31
C GLY A 174 12.17 -19.06 4.05
N THR A 175 11.73 -18.97 2.80
CA THR A 175 10.54 -18.23 2.38
C THR A 175 9.34 -19.16 2.20
N GLY A 176 8.15 -18.61 1.97
CA GLY A 176 6.95 -19.40 1.72
C GLY A 176 6.75 -19.82 0.26
N THR A 177 7.81 -19.81 -0.55
CA THR A 177 7.76 -20.31 -1.94
C THR A 177 8.41 -21.68 -2.06
N PHE A 178 7.65 -22.63 -2.60
CA PHE A 178 8.08 -24.01 -2.83
C PHE A 178 7.60 -24.49 -4.21
N LEU A 179 8.50 -25.05 -5.01
CA LEU A 179 8.12 -25.79 -6.22
C LEU A 179 8.12 -27.27 -5.88
N LEU A 180 6.95 -27.93 -5.91
CA LEU A 180 6.76 -29.26 -5.36
C LEU A 180 6.19 -30.29 -6.35
N SER A 181 6.60 -31.53 -6.18
CA SER A 181 5.96 -32.71 -6.77
C SER A 181 4.70 -33.07 -5.96
N PRO A 182 3.64 -33.62 -6.60
CA PRO A 182 2.44 -34.14 -5.91
C PRO A 182 2.72 -35.19 -4.84
N ARG A 183 3.90 -35.83 -4.83
CA ARG A 183 4.30 -36.79 -3.81
C ARG A 183 4.20 -36.24 -2.39
N ILE A 184 4.33 -34.94 -2.20
CA ILE A 184 4.17 -34.28 -0.89
C ILE A 184 2.81 -34.58 -0.26
N PHE A 185 1.73 -34.73 -1.05
CA PHE A 185 0.40 -34.98 -0.51
C PHE A 185 0.32 -36.29 0.29
N GLY A 186 1.08 -37.33 -0.09
CA GLY A 186 1.20 -38.56 0.68
C GLY A 186 1.80 -38.35 2.08
N TYR A 187 2.86 -37.53 2.17
CA TYR A 187 3.47 -37.18 3.45
C TYR A 187 2.54 -36.33 4.31
N LEU A 188 1.86 -35.32 3.71
CA LEU A 188 0.87 -34.50 4.39
C LEU A 188 -0.26 -35.35 4.99
N LYS A 189 -0.82 -36.31 4.22
CA LYS A 189 -1.88 -37.22 4.66
C LYS A 189 -1.44 -38.05 5.86
N ASN A 190 -0.23 -38.61 5.79
CA ASN A 190 0.32 -39.41 6.86
C ASN A 190 0.58 -38.60 8.13
N ALA A 191 1.15 -37.40 8.01
CA ALA A 191 1.42 -36.53 9.14
C ALA A 191 0.13 -36.05 9.83
N LEU A 192 -0.89 -35.66 9.05
CA LEU A 192 -2.19 -35.25 9.58
C LEU A 192 -2.91 -36.36 10.32
N ALA A 193 -2.78 -37.64 9.84
CA ALA A 193 -3.33 -38.80 10.50
C ALA A 193 -2.63 -39.08 11.85
N LYS A 194 -1.28 -39.01 11.89
CA LYS A 194 -0.47 -39.26 13.10
C LYS A 194 -0.71 -38.19 14.17
N GLN A 195 -0.85 -36.90 13.78
CA GLN A 195 -0.95 -35.74 14.69
C GLN A 195 -2.39 -35.31 14.97
N LYS A 196 -3.39 -36.17 14.77
CA LYS A 196 -4.82 -35.85 14.97
C LYS A 196 -5.28 -34.60 14.21
N GLY A 197 -4.76 -34.43 13.00
CA GLY A 197 -5.20 -33.38 12.07
C GLY A 197 -4.39 -32.07 12.09
N SER A 198 -3.50 -31.85 13.06
CA SER A 198 -2.62 -30.66 13.08
C SER A 198 -1.18 -31.08 12.84
N ALA A 199 -0.56 -30.56 11.77
CA ALA A 199 0.85 -30.81 11.47
C ALA A 199 1.53 -29.53 11.01
N ASP A 200 2.80 -29.37 11.37
CA ASP A 200 3.63 -28.29 10.85
C ASP A 200 4.13 -28.64 9.44
N PHE A 201 3.93 -27.75 8.48
CA PHE A 201 4.29 -27.98 7.08
C PHE A 201 5.79 -28.16 6.87
N ILE A 202 6.62 -27.37 7.56
CA ILE A 202 8.08 -27.48 7.48
C ILE A 202 8.55 -28.79 8.11
N GLY A 203 7.92 -29.20 9.21
CA GLY A 203 8.17 -30.51 9.82
C GLY A 203 7.82 -31.68 8.90
N VAL A 204 6.74 -31.55 8.09
CA VAL A 204 6.40 -32.58 7.08
C VAL A 204 7.45 -32.66 5.97
N LEU A 205 7.97 -31.51 5.51
CA LEU A 205 9.07 -31.50 4.54
C LEU A 205 10.35 -32.08 5.12
N ASP A 206 10.67 -31.79 6.38
CA ASP A 206 11.80 -32.43 7.07
C ASP A 206 11.64 -33.96 7.18
N GLU A 207 10.44 -34.43 7.60
CA GLU A 207 10.14 -35.87 7.64
C GLU A 207 10.32 -36.55 6.26
N ALA A 208 9.86 -35.88 5.18
CA ALA A 208 10.03 -36.38 3.82
C ALA A 208 11.51 -36.53 3.44
N VAL A 209 12.31 -35.51 3.73
CA VAL A 209 13.77 -35.51 3.50
C VAL A 209 14.45 -36.62 4.31
N GLN A 210 14.08 -36.82 5.61
CA GLN A 210 14.61 -37.92 6.44
C GLN A 210 14.22 -39.31 5.91
N ASN A 211 13.13 -39.40 5.14
CA ASN A 211 12.69 -40.65 4.49
C ASN A 211 13.28 -40.83 3.08
N GLY A 212 14.30 -40.03 2.71
CA GLY A 212 15.04 -40.21 1.47
C GLY A 212 14.54 -39.37 0.27
N GLU A 213 13.55 -38.52 0.48
CA GLU A 213 13.15 -37.56 -0.58
C GLU A 213 14.20 -36.47 -0.76
N VAL A 214 14.45 -36.11 -2.02
CA VAL A 214 15.41 -35.05 -2.37
C VAL A 214 14.69 -33.72 -2.50
N LEU A 215 15.14 -32.74 -1.74
CA LEU A 215 14.68 -31.35 -1.78
C LEU A 215 15.89 -30.44 -1.99
N HIS A 216 15.86 -29.61 -3.03
CA HIS A 216 16.96 -28.70 -3.33
C HIS A 216 16.71 -27.26 -2.88
N PRO A 217 17.76 -26.49 -2.57
CA PRO A 217 17.64 -25.06 -2.34
C PRO A 217 17.46 -24.31 -3.68
N PHE A 218 16.58 -23.31 -3.68
CA PHE A 218 16.52 -22.28 -4.70
C PHE A 218 16.89 -20.93 -4.05
N TYR A 219 18.02 -20.35 -4.45
CA TYR A 219 18.48 -19.10 -3.87
C TYR A 219 17.73 -17.92 -4.49
N LEU A 220 16.80 -17.37 -3.70
CA LEU A 220 15.96 -16.25 -4.08
C LEU A 220 16.76 -14.95 -3.97
N LYS A 221 16.76 -14.17 -5.04
CA LYS A 221 17.32 -12.82 -5.11
C LYS A 221 16.20 -11.79 -5.04
N GLY A 222 16.54 -10.51 -4.76
CA GLY A 222 15.59 -9.43 -4.68
C GLY A 222 15.08 -9.19 -3.26
N HIS A 223 13.89 -8.60 -3.13
CA HIS A 223 13.31 -8.25 -1.84
C HIS A 223 12.18 -9.20 -1.46
N TYR A 224 12.19 -9.59 -0.19
CA TYR A 224 11.20 -10.45 0.41
C TYR A 224 10.72 -9.89 1.75
N VAL A 225 9.42 -9.87 1.97
CA VAL A 225 8.80 -9.45 3.23
C VAL A 225 7.68 -10.42 3.61
N ASN A 226 7.82 -11.06 4.78
CA ASN A 226 6.70 -11.78 5.39
C ASN A 226 5.90 -10.79 6.26
N ILE A 227 4.66 -10.53 5.87
CA ILE A 227 3.80 -9.51 6.50
C ILE A 227 3.10 -10.12 7.71
N ASN A 228 3.66 -9.89 8.90
CA ASN A 228 3.10 -10.40 10.16
C ASN A 228 2.53 -9.30 11.08
N ASP A 229 2.93 -8.06 10.87
CA ASP A 229 2.59 -6.89 11.68
C ASP A 229 2.55 -5.61 10.84
N VAL A 230 2.31 -4.49 11.52
CA VAL A 230 2.23 -3.17 10.89
C VAL A 230 3.57 -2.73 10.31
N ASP A 231 4.67 -3.06 10.98
CA ASP A 231 6.01 -2.62 10.55
C ASP A 231 6.44 -3.34 9.27
N SER A 232 6.18 -4.65 9.17
CA SER A 232 6.42 -5.43 7.95
C SER A 232 5.51 -4.98 6.79
N LEU A 233 4.24 -4.62 7.07
CA LEU A 233 3.35 -4.04 6.05
C LEU A 233 3.86 -2.68 5.57
N ASN A 234 4.31 -1.82 6.47
CA ASN A 234 4.89 -0.52 6.13
C ASN A 234 6.16 -0.68 5.28
N TRP A 235 7.00 -1.67 5.63
CA TRP A 235 8.21 -1.96 4.86
C TRP A 235 7.90 -2.46 3.44
N ALA A 236 6.93 -3.37 3.29
CA ALA A 236 6.47 -3.81 1.97
C ALA A 236 5.91 -2.64 1.14
N ASN A 237 5.13 -1.75 1.76
CA ASN A 237 4.63 -0.54 1.11
C ASN A 237 5.77 0.40 0.68
N PHE A 238 6.78 0.61 1.54
CA PHE A 238 7.95 1.40 1.19
C PHE A 238 8.67 0.84 -0.03
N LEU A 239 8.94 -0.46 -0.07
CA LEU A 239 9.58 -1.13 -1.21
C LEU A 239 8.77 -0.92 -2.50
N GLY A 240 7.46 -1.22 -2.45
CA GLY A 240 6.59 -1.10 -3.62
C GLY A 240 6.50 0.33 -4.14
N ARG A 241 6.34 1.32 -3.26
CA ARG A 241 6.30 2.75 -3.63
C ARG A 241 7.66 3.24 -4.14
N SER A 242 8.77 2.85 -3.50
CA SER A 242 10.13 3.23 -3.94
C SER A 242 10.40 2.78 -5.37
N ARG A 243 9.88 1.62 -5.76
CA ARG A 243 9.97 1.13 -7.14
C ARG A 243 9.09 1.93 -8.11
N GLN A 244 7.86 2.27 -7.69
CA GLN A 244 6.89 2.97 -8.55
C GLN A 244 7.24 4.46 -8.70
N LEU A 245 7.75 5.09 -7.66
CA LEU A 245 7.93 6.54 -7.57
C LEU A 245 8.73 7.17 -8.71
N PRO A 246 9.84 6.59 -9.22
CA PRO A 246 10.60 7.18 -10.33
C PRO A 246 9.82 7.33 -11.64
N SER A 247 8.92 6.39 -11.93
CA SER A 247 8.11 6.34 -13.16
C SER A 247 6.68 6.84 -12.98
N ALA A 248 6.24 7.09 -11.73
CA ALA A 248 4.90 7.52 -11.43
C ALA A 248 4.59 8.87 -12.07
N SER A 249 3.48 8.98 -12.78
CA SER A 249 2.97 10.24 -13.31
C SER A 249 2.41 11.13 -12.22
N LEU A 250 2.57 12.47 -12.37
CA LEU A 250 2.19 13.43 -11.35
C LEU A 250 1.25 14.49 -11.91
N SER A 251 0.07 14.63 -11.29
CA SER A 251 -0.88 15.72 -11.53
C SER A 251 -0.87 16.71 -10.38
N VAL A 252 -0.83 18.00 -10.72
CA VAL A 252 -1.00 19.10 -9.77
C VAL A 252 -2.38 19.72 -9.96
N VAL A 253 -3.19 19.71 -8.91
CA VAL A 253 -4.51 20.34 -8.84
C VAL A 253 -4.35 21.70 -8.13
N ILE A 254 -4.50 22.77 -8.86
CA ILE A 254 -4.52 24.13 -8.35
C ILE A 254 -6.00 24.53 -8.17
N GLN A 255 -6.45 24.62 -6.94
CA GLN A 255 -7.78 25.11 -6.63
C GLN A 255 -7.76 26.64 -6.61
N SER A 256 -8.69 27.27 -7.34
CA SER A 256 -8.85 28.70 -7.40
C SER A 256 -10.32 29.10 -7.36
N LEU A 257 -10.64 30.22 -6.74
CA LEU A 257 -12.02 30.76 -6.72
C LEU A 257 -12.28 31.75 -7.84
N GLY A 258 -11.23 32.16 -8.56
CA GLY A 258 -11.23 33.10 -9.64
C GLY A 258 -9.87 33.16 -10.33
N ILE A 259 -9.53 34.32 -10.90
CA ILE A 259 -8.21 34.57 -11.49
C ILE A 259 -7.42 35.43 -10.51
N GLU A 260 -6.81 34.80 -9.53
CA GLU A 260 -5.96 35.43 -8.53
C GLU A 260 -4.65 35.95 -9.19
N GLU A 261 -4.08 37.05 -8.68
CA GLU A 261 -2.87 37.68 -9.22
C GLU A 261 -1.68 36.71 -9.31
N GLY A 262 -1.52 35.84 -8.33
CA GLY A 262 -0.42 34.88 -8.27
C GLY A 262 -0.61 33.64 -9.14
N LEU A 263 -1.81 33.38 -9.65
CA LEU A 263 -2.18 32.12 -10.33
C LEU A 263 -1.38 31.89 -11.64
N PRO A 264 -1.17 32.87 -12.53
CA PRO A 264 -0.39 32.66 -13.75
C PRO A 264 1.04 32.20 -13.46
N ARG A 265 1.69 32.84 -12.48
CA ARG A 265 3.04 32.47 -12.07
C ARG A 265 3.10 31.08 -11.46
N LEU A 266 2.16 30.76 -10.57
CA LEU A 266 2.07 29.46 -9.93
C LEU A 266 1.91 28.32 -10.97
N ALA A 267 1.01 28.53 -11.93
CA ALA A 267 0.76 27.58 -13.01
C ALA A 267 1.98 27.39 -13.91
N ALA A 268 2.65 28.47 -14.31
CA ALA A 268 3.85 28.43 -15.13
C ALA A 268 5.00 27.68 -14.42
N GLU A 269 5.26 28.02 -13.15
CA GLU A 269 6.33 27.35 -12.39
C GLU A 269 6.06 25.84 -12.22
N PHE A 270 4.79 25.38 -11.98
CA PHE A 270 4.47 23.97 -11.96
C PHE A 270 4.56 23.32 -13.34
N ASN A 271 4.12 24.02 -14.40
CA ASN A 271 4.24 23.54 -15.77
C ASN A 271 5.69 23.26 -16.17
N ASP A 272 6.63 24.04 -15.68
CA ASP A 272 8.06 23.94 -16.00
C ASP A 272 8.78 22.84 -15.21
N LEU A 273 8.20 22.35 -14.13
CA LEU A 273 8.80 21.25 -13.37
C LEU A 273 8.81 19.96 -14.18
N ALA A 274 10.00 19.38 -14.37
CA ALA A 274 10.19 18.15 -15.18
C ALA A 274 9.37 16.97 -14.66
N ARG A 275 9.18 16.86 -13.34
CA ARG A 275 8.42 15.78 -12.69
C ARG A 275 6.91 15.93 -12.83
N VAL A 276 6.40 17.09 -13.18
CA VAL A 276 4.97 17.34 -13.37
C VAL A 276 4.56 16.92 -14.78
N ASN A 277 3.56 16.06 -14.88
CA ASN A 277 3.01 15.59 -16.15
C ASN A 277 1.74 16.36 -16.52
N GLU A 278 0.99 16.85 -15.54
CA GLU A 278 -0.29 17.52 -15.72
C GLU A 278 -0.51 18.58 -14.63
N VAL A 279 -1.00 19.74 -15.02
CA VAL A 279 -1.48 20.81 -14.11
C VAL A 279 -2.95 21.05 -14.42
N LEU A 280 -3.81 20.98 -13.41
CA LEU A 280 -5.24 21.27 -13.52
C LEU A 280 -5.56 22.50 -12.70
N ILE A 281 -5.97 23.58 -13.35
CA ILE A 281 -6.50 24.76 -12.66
C ILE A 281 -8.01 24.59 -12.59
N VAL A 282 -8.54 24.45 -11.38
CA VAL A 282 -9.95 24.15 -11.15
C VAL A 282 -10.64 25.37 -10.56
N VAL A 283 -11.62 25.88 -11.27
CA VAL A 283 -12.37 27.11 -10.95
C VAL A 283 -13.87 26.84 -10.93
N PRO A 284 -14.68 27.71 -10.30
CA PRO A 284 -16.13 27.68 -10.41
C PRO A 284 -16.62 27.90 -11.86
N ASP A 285 -17.84 27.48 -12.13
CA ASP A 285 -18.54 27.75 -13.39
C ASP A 285 -18.56 29.24 -13.72
N GLY A 286 -18.34 29.59 -15.01
CA GLY A 286 -18.40 30.93 -15.54
C GLY A 286 -17.15 31.82 -15.34
N VAL A 287 -16.05 31.24 -14.85
CA VAL A 287 -14.80 32.05 -14.67
C VAL A 287 -14.04 32.27 -15.98
N GLY A 288 -14.24 31.44 -17.00
CA GLY A 288 -13.62 31.53 -18.31
C GLY A 288 -12.12 31.31 -18.33
N GLU A 289 -11.61 30.65 -19.38
CA GLU A 289 -10.18 30.37 -19.53
C GLU A 289 -9.39 31.60 -19.96
N PRO A 290 -8.39 32.07 -19.19
CA PRO A 290 -7.55 33.19 -19.57
C PRO A 290 -6.54 32.81 -20.66
N SER A 291 -6.18 33.78 -21.53
CA SER A 291 -5.24 33.55 -22.66
C SER A 291 -3.84 33.11 -22.24
N TRP A 292 -3.41 33.40 -21.01
CA TRP A 292 -2.10 32.98 -20.50
C TRP A 292 -2.00 31.48 -20.22
N VAL A 293 -3.12 30.74 -20.20
CA VAL A 293 -3.13 29.28 -20.04
C VAL A 293 -2.69 28.55 -21.32
N THR A 294 -3.12 29.06 -22.47
CA THR A 294 -2.86 28.45 -23.79
C THR A 294 -1.42 28.03 -24.07
N PRO A 295 -0.37 28.82 -23.71
CA PRO A 295 1.03 28.43 -23.94
C PRO A 295 1.56 27.37 -22.95
N LEU A 296 0.82 27.03 -21.91
CA LEU A 296 1.28 26.09 -20.87
C LEU A 296 0.93 24.64 -21.25
N ALA A 297 1.85 23.96 -21.92
CA ALA A 297 1.61 22.66 -22.56
C ALA A 297 1.07 21.55 -21.66
N LYS A 298 1.37 21.58 -20.35
CA LYS A 298 0.90 20.58 -19.38
C LYS A 298 -0.34 21.05 -18.60
N THR A 299 -0.80 22.29 -18.84
CA THR A 299 -1.84 22.93 -18.03
C THR A 299 -3.20 22.85 -18.72
N ARG A 300 -4.22 22.49 -17.95
CA ARG A 300 -5.61 22.50 -18.37
C ARG A 300 -6.43 23.38 -17.43
N TRP A 301 -7.25 24.25 -18.01
CA TRP A 301 -8.27 25.00 -17.30
C TRP A 301 -9.54 24.15 -17.20
N ILE A 302 -10.09 24.04 -16.01
CA ILE A 302 -11.27 23.21 -15.75
C ILE A 302 -12.30 24.03 -14.97
N GLU A 303 -13.39 24.36 -15.61
CA GLU A 303 -14.56 24.91 -14.94
C GLU A 303 -15.37 23.76 -14.33
N ALA A 304 -15.62 23.84 -13.03
CA ALA A 304 -16.45 22.88 -12.34
C ALA A 304 -17.93 23.08 -12.74
N PRO A 305 -18.73 22.01 -12.81
CA PRO A 305 -20.15 22.13 -13.09
C PRO A 305 -20.89 23.11 -12.16
N ALA A 306 -21.97 23.71 -12.64
CA ALA A 306 -22.83 24.59 -11.85
C ALA A 306 -23.23 23.92 -10.52
N GLY A 307 -23.05 24.68 -9.42
CA GLY A 307 -23.27 24.18 -8.04
C GLY A 307 -22.02 23.66 -7.32
N ILE A 308 -20.89 23.45 -8.02
CA ILE A 308 -19.58 23.14 -7.41
C ILE A 308 -18.75 24.40 -7.32
N SER A 309 -18.84 25.13 -6.21
CA SER A 309 -18.15 26.42 -6.04
C SER A 309 -17.37 26.52 -4.70
N GLY A 310 -17.56 25.56 -3.81
CA GLY A 310 -16.87 25.56 -2.51
C GLY A 310 -15.40 25.13 -2.64
N TYR A 311 -14.56 25.69 -1.79
CA TYR A 311 -13.11 25.41 -1.76
C TYR A 311 -12.78 23.90 -1.79
N GLY A 312 -13.37 23.12 -0.86
CA GLY A 312 -13.18 21.69 -0.79
C GLY A 312 -13.84 20.93 -1.96
N SER A 313 -14.99 21.43 -2.43
CA SER A 313 -15.70 20.82 -3.57
C SER A 313 -14.90 20.96 -4.88
N LEU A 314 -14.22 22.08 -5.10
CA LEU A 314 -13.33 22.27 -6.24
C LEU A 314 -12.09 21.37 -6.16
N ILE A 315 -11.51 21.21 -4.97
CA ILE A 315 -10.40 20.24 -4.77
C ILE A 315 -10.89 18.82 -5.10
N ALA A 316 -12.05 18.42 -4.57
CA ALA A 316 -12.60 17.09 -4.82
C ALA A 316 -12.79 16.84 -6.33
N TYR A 317 -13.43 17.78 -7.01
CA TYR A 317 -13.66 17.72 -8.45
C TYR A 317 -12.35 17.63 -9.24
N GLY A 318 -11.38 18.48 -8.91
CA GLY A 318 -10.06 18.47 -9.56
C GLY A 318 -9.30 17.16 -9.37
N LEU A 319 -9.34 16.59 -8.17
CA LEU A 319 -8.70 15.30 -7.89
C LEU A 319 -9.36 14.13 -8.66
N GLU A 320 -10.66 14.22 -8.94
CA GLU A 320 -11.37 13.22 -9.78
C GLU A 320 -11.01 13.37 -11.27
N GLN A 321 -10.72 14.58 -11.75
CA GLN A 321 -10.33 14.86 -13.14
C GLN A 321 -8.83 14.57 -13.40
N ALA A 322 -8.02 14.49 -12.35
CA ALA A 322 -6.59 14.26 -12.44
C ALA A 322 -6.26 12.82 -12.85
N ARG A 323 -5.24 12.63 -13.69
CA ARG A 323 -4.88 11.33 -14.30
C ARG A 323 -3.61 10.70 -13.71
N GLY A 324 -2.79 11.50 -13.00
CA GLY A 324 -1.52 11.04 -12.45
C GLY A 324 -1.65 9.96 -11.38
N ASP A 325 -0.61 9.17 -11.22
CA ASP A 325 -0.46 8.19 -10.14
C ASP A 325 -0.25 8.87 -8.78
N ILE A 326 0.33 10.07 -8.81
CA ILE A 326 0.52 10.97 -7.68
C ILE A 326 -0.33 12.21 -7.93
N LEU A 327 -1.12 12.58 -6.93
CA LEU A 327 -1.97 13.76 -6.93
C LEU A 327 -1.43 14.79 -5.95
N THR A 328 -1.19 16.01 -6.42
CA THR A 328 -0.77 17.14 -5.58
C THR A 328 -1.87 18.19 -5.57
N VAL A 329 -2.13 18.80 -4.42
CA VAL A 329 -3.12 19.87 -4.25
C VAL A 329 -2.44 21.12 -3.74
N VAL A 330 -2.77 22.26 -4.32
CA VAL A 330 -2.32 23.59 -3.88
C VAL A 330 -3.41 24.62 -4.15
N GLU A 331 -3.40 25.72 -3.40
CA GLU A 331 -4.29 26.88 -3.61
C GLU A 331 -3.71 27.87 -4.63
N GLY A 332 -4.57 28.61 -5.35
CA GLY A 332 -4.19 29.50 -6.46
C GLY A 332 -3.49 30.81 -6.08
N PHE A 333 -3.36 31.12 -4.78
CA PHE A 333 -2.85 32.43 -4.29
C PHE A 333 -1.31 32.60 -4.33
N TYR A 334 -0.56 31.67 -4.92
CA TYR A 334 0.91 31.69 -4.85
C TYR A 334 1.45 31.76 -3.41
N SER A 335 0.78 31.07 -2.50
CA SER A 335 1.18 31.03 -1.08
C SER A 335 2.30 30.01 -0.82
N PHE A 336 2.61 29.16 -1.79
CA PHE A 336 3.61 28.10 -1.69
C PHE A 336 4.53 28.12 -2.92
N TYR A 337 5.78 27.71 -2.72
CA TYR A 337 6.71 27.53 -3.82
C TYR A 337 6.52 26.14 -4.47
N PRO A 338 6.36 26.08 -5.80
CA PRO A 338 6.32 24.82 -6.55
C PRO A 338 7.55 23.92 -6.33
N SER A 339 8.73 24.52 -6.10
CA SER A 339 9.98 23.79 -5.81
C SER A 339 9.90 22.89 -4.55
N ASP A 340 9.03 23.23 -3.60
CA ASP A 340 8.79 22.43 -2.41
C ASP A 340 8.15 21.06 -2.73
N LEU A 341 7.60 20.88 -3.94
CA LEU A 341 7.09 19.59 -4.42
C LEU A 341 8.13 18.46 -4.27
N SER A 342 9.41 18.76 -4.45
CA SER A 342 10.49 17.79 -4.27
C SER A 342 10.54 17.20 -2.88
N LYS A 343 10.17 17.96 -1.83
CA LYS A 343 10.10 17.48 -0.44
C LYS A 343 8.99 16.46 -0.27
N PHE A 344 7.83 16.67 -0.89
CA PHE A 344 6.72 15.71 -0.85
C PHE A 344 7.10 14.40 -1.55
N LEU A 345 7.69 14.49 -2.75
CA LEU A 345 8.12 13.33 -3.51
C LEU A 345 9.15 12.48 -2.75
N ALA A 346 10.07 13.13 -2.01
CA ALA A 346 11.07 12.42 -1.21
C ALA A 346 10.45 11.52 -0.12
N TYR A 347 9.26 11.89 0.41
CA TYR A 347 8.60 11.13 1.47
C TYR A 347 7.44 10.25 0.97
N LEU A 348 7.02 10.36 -0.31
CA LEU A 348 5.94 9.52 -0.85
C LEU A 348 6.30 8.04 -0.98
N ALA A 349 7.57 7.67 -0.95
CA ALA A 349 7.97 6.28 -0.78
C ALA A 349 7.55 5.75 0.61
N ASP A 350 7.67 6.58 1.64
CA ASP A 350 7.34 6.23 3.02
C ASP A 350 5.86 6.39 3.38
N ALA A 351 5.12 7.25 2.68
CA ALA A 351 3.77 7.64 3.06
C ALA A 351 2.74 7.47 1.95
N ASP A 352 1.48 7.29 2.34
CA ASP A 352 0.31 7.30 1.45
C ASP A 352 -0.13 8.73 1.13
N LEU A 353 0.06 9.65 2.09
CA LEU A 353 -0.18 11.07 1.98
C LEU A 353 0.92 11.84 2.71
N VAL A 354 1.48 12.84 2.05
CA VAL A 354 2.42 13.81 2.61
C VAL A 354 1.76 15.17 2.59
N LEU A 355 1.68 15.83 3.76
CA LEU A 355 1.13 17.19 3.87
C LEU A 355 2.22 18.18 4.28
N GLY A 356 2.06 19.43 3.83
CA GLY A 356 2.93 20.53 4.22
C GLY A 356 2.61 21.07 5.61
N THR A 357 3.61 21.62 6.30
CA THR A 357 3.38 22.41 7.50
C THR A 357 3.96 23.81 7.37
N ARG A 358 3.17 24.80 7.75
CA ARG A 358 3.53 26.23 7.82
C ARG A 358 3.98 26.64 9.21
N THR A 359 4.01 25.71 10.16
CA THR A 359 4.29 26.03 11.57
C THR A 359 5.78 26.10 11.89
N THR A 360 6.65 25.63 11.00
CA THR A 360 8.11 25.63 11.18
C THR A 360 8.71 27.01 10.93
N ARG A 361 9.14 27.68 12.00
CA ARG A 361 9.60 29.09 11.95
C ARG A 361 10.79 29.33 11.02
N GLN A 362 11.69 28.37 10.89
CA GLN A 362 12.92 28.49 10.09
C GLN A 362 12.64 28.60 8.58
N LEU A 363 11.46 28.13 8.12
CA LEU A 363 11.07 28.16 6.71
C LEU A 363 10.09 29.28 6.39
N ILE A 364 9.66 30.07 7.39
CA ILE A 364 8.85 31.24 7.16
C ILE A 364 9.78 32.37 6.66
N GLN A 365 9.58 32.78 5.42
CA GLN A 365 10.37 33.88 4.84
C GLN A 365 10.05 35.22 5.53
N GLN A 366 11.02 36.14 5.47
CA GLN A 366 10.82 37.51 5.98
C GLN A 366 9.60 38.15 5.29
N GLY A 367 8.59 38.53 6.09
CA GLY A 367 7.32 39.11 5.58
C GLY A 367 6.13 38.12 5.58
N SER A 368 6.36 36.81 5.55
CA SER A 368 5.27 35.84 5.65
C SER A 368 5.09 35.41 7.11
N ARG A 369 4.08 35.97 7.77
CA ARG A 369 3.75 35.63 9.16
C ARG A 369 2.39 34.94 9.23
N MET A 370 2.37 33.64 9.42
CA MET A 370 1.20 33.05 10.05
C MET A 370 1.01 33.71 11.42
N SER A 371 -0.14 34.36 11.67
CA SER A 371 -0.34 35.03 12.97
C SER A 371 -0.20 34.01 14.10
N GLY A 372 0.32 34.43 15.26
CA GLY A 372 0.53 33.53 16.40
C GLY A 372 -0.75 32.79 16.83
N VAL A 373 -1.89 33.46 16.75
CA VAL A 373 -3.20 32.89 17.07
C VAL A 373 -3.59 31.81 16.06
N VAL A 374 -3.47 32.05 14.76
CA VAL A 374 -3.80 31.07 13.71
C VAL A 374 -2.90 29.85 13.81
N ARG A 375 -1.62 30.05 14.07
CA ARG A 375 -0.67 28.96 14.29
C ARG A 375 -1.05 28.09 15.48
N LEU A 376 -1.42 28.73 16.63
CA LEU A 376 -1.83 27.98 17.81
C LEU A 376 -3.12 27.20 17.58
N THR A 377 -4.09 27.74 16.83
CA THR A 377 -5.33 27.03 16.48
C THR A 377 -5.08 25.81 15.63
N HIS A 378 -4.19 25.89 14.63
CA HIS A 378 -3.83 24.72 13.81
C HIS A 378 -3.08 23.66 14.62
N ILE A 379 -2.15 24.07 15.48
CA ILE A 379 -1.47 23.13 16.41
C ILE A 379 -2.46 22.46 17.34
N PHE A 380 -3.42 23.20 17.91
CA PHE A 380 -4.46 22.67 18.78
C PHE A 380 -5.31 21.61 18.06
N LEU A 381 -5.81 21.91 16.86
CA LEU A 381 -6.58 20.97 16.04
C LEU A 381 -5.75 19.73 15.67
N ALA A 382 -4.47 19.92 15.34
CA ALA A 382 -3.54 18.82 15.07
C ALA A 382 -3.38 17.89 16.29
N LYS A 383 -3.25 18.46 17.51
CA LYS A 383 -3.17 17.66 18.73
C LYS A 383 -4.47 16.93 19.05
N LEU A 384 -5.63 17.49 18.73
CA LEU A 384 -6.89 16.75 18.83
C LEU A 384 -6.93 15.54 17.88
N VAL A 385 -6.47 15.70 16.64
CA VAL A 385 -6.36 14.59 15.70
C VAL A 385 -5.40 13.53 16.24
N GLU A 386 -4.22 13.90 16.74
CA GLU A 386 -3.27 12.94 17.34
C GLU A 386 -3.91 12.16 18.51
N ILE A 387 -4.64 12.83 19.42
CA ILE A 387 -5.30 12.21 20.57
C ILE A 387 -6.39 11.24 20.11
N PHE A 388 -7.24 11.65 19.18
CA PHE A 388 -8.37 10.83 18.74
C PHE A 388 -7.95 9.64 17.88
N TRP A 389 -6.81 9.73 17.16
CA TRP A 389 -6.23 8.67 16.36
C TRP A 389 -4.84 8.24 16.86
N ILE A 390 -4.64 8.23 18.20
CA ILE A 390 -3.36 7.94 18.87
C ILE A 390 -2.70 6.62 18.45
N SER A 391 -3.51 5.63 18.06
CA SER A 391 -3.02 4.31 17.61
C SER A 391 -2.15 4.37 16.35
N HIS A 392 -2.16 5.48 15.61
CA HIS A 392 -1.40 5.67 14.38
C HIS A 392 0.00 6.24 14.61
N ARG A 393 0.35 6.63 15.86
CA ARG A 393 1.66 7.20 16.24
C ARG A 393 2.11 8.37 15.36
N ILE A 394 1.15 9.17 14.90
CA ILE A 394 1.42 10.36 14.07
C ILE A 394 1.89 11.54 14.89
N ARG A 395 2.58 12.48 14.22
CA ARG A 395 2.91 13.80 14.75
C ARG A 395 2.49 14.84 13.72
N LEU A 396 1.59 15.74 14.13
CA LEU A 396 1.03 16.79 13.27
C LEU A 396 1.13 18.15 13.96
N THR A 397 1.34 19.18 13.15
CA THR A 397 1.38 20.57 13.63
C THR A 397 0.50 21.50 12.79
N ASP A 398 0.13 21.13 11.57
CA ASP A 398 -0.68 21.94 10.66
C ASP A 398 -1.66 21.10 9.82
N VAL A 399 -2.87 20.92 10.33
CA VAL A 399 -3.93 20.18 9.62
C VAL A 399 -4.70 21.01 8.59
N GLY A 400 -4.37 22.30 8.44
CA GLY A 400 -5.04 23.21 7.49
C GLY A 400 -4.18 23.56 6.28
N CYS A 401 -3.02 22.98 6.10
CA CYS A 401 -2.18 23.24 4.95
C CYS A 401 -2.75 22.57 3.70
N THR A 402 -3.01 23.36 2.65
CA THR A 402 -3.56 22.85 1.39
C THR A 402 -2.49 22.11 0.59
N TYR A 403 -1.23 22.56 0.62
CA TYR A 403 -0.16 21.94 -0.14
C TYR A 403 0.12 20.53 0.39
N ARG A 404 -0.23 19.55 -0.42
CA ARG A 404 -0.08 18.13 -0.10
C ARG A 404 0.06 17.28 -1.34
N ALA A 405 0.63 16.10 -1.18
CA ALA A 405 0.72 15.10 -2.24
C ALA A 405 0.32 13.72 -1.70
N LEU A 406 -0.39 12.94 -2.50
CA LEU A 406 -0.84 11.61 -2.15
C LEU A 406 -0.83 10.69 -3.36
N TRP A 407 -0.75 9.39 -3.12
CA TRP A 407 -0.96 8.40 -4.15
C TRP A 407 -2.42 8.37 -4.58
N ARG A 408 -2.67 8.25 -5.89
CA ARG A 408 -4.04 8.21 -6.44
C ARG A 408 -4.89 7.10 -5.84
N TYR A 409 -4.31 5.92 -5.62
CA TYR A 409 -5.04 4.81 -4.98
C TYR A 409 -5.49 5.16 -3.55
N THR A 410 -4.76 6.00 -2.84
CA THR A 410 -5.16 6.50 -1.52
C THR A 410 -6.38 7.40 -1.65
N PHE A 411 -6.38 8.34 -2.59
CA PHE A 411 -7.54 9.19 -2.87
C PHE A 411 -8.77 8.36 -3.24
N LEU A 412 -8.65 7.44 -4.17
CA LEU A 412 -9.76 6.57 -4.60
C LEU A 412 -10.35 5.75 -3.45
N GLU A 413 -9.55 5.37 -2.46
CA GLU A 413 -10.03 4.63 -1.29
C GLU A 413 -10.80 5.51 -0.29
N ILE A 414 -10.47 6.81 -0.19
CA ILE A 414 -11.08 7.72 0.79
C ILE A 414 -12.15 8.64 0.21
N LYS A 415 -12.18 8.87 -1.10
CA LYS A 415 -12.97 9.94 -1.75
C LYS A 415 -14.46 9.92 -1.39
N ASP A 416 -15.10 8.74 -1.34
CA ASP A 416 -16.53 8.62 -1.04
C ASP A 416 -16.90 9.05 0.38
N ARG A 417 -15.93 9.15 1.27
CA ARG A 417 -16.07 9.60 2.66
C ARG A 417 -15.70 11.07 2.87
N LEU A 418 -15.20 11.75 1.84
CA LEU A 418 -14.90 13.18 1.86
C LEU A 418 -16.15 13.97 1.46
N LYS A 419 -16.71 14.75 2.39
CA LYS A 419 -18.01 15.42 2.20
C LYS A 419 -17.97 16.92 2.49
N SER A 420 -16.86 17.42 3.02
CA SER A 420 -16.73 18.83 3.42
C SER A 420 -16.55 19.75 2.21
N PRO A 421 -17.44 20.75 2.00
CA PRO A 421 -17.35 21.64 0.83
C PRO A 421 -16.32 22.77 1.00
N GLY A 422 -15.88 23.05 2.23
CA GLY A 422 -15.03 24.18 2.57
C GLY A 422 -13.57 23.81 2.83
N PRO A 423 -12.76 24.72 3.42
CA PRO A 423 -11.36 24.49 3.73
C PRO A 423 -11.09 23.31 4.67
N GLU A 424 -12.08 22.89 5.44
CA GLU A 424 -12.01 21.71 6.29
C GLU A 424 -11.88 20.38 5.50
N TYR A 425 -12.05 20.41 4.19
CA TYR A 425 -11.84 19.26 3.29
C TYR A 425 -10.42 18.66 3.42
N VAL A 426 -9.41 19.51 3.54
CA VAL A 426 -8.02 19.05 3.66
C VAL A 426 -7.77 18.32 4.97
N LEU A 427 -8.37 18.80 6.08
CA LEU A 427 -8.37 18.08 7.36
C LEU A 427 -9.14 16.77 7.27
N GLU A 428 -10.27 16.75 6.56
CA GLU A 428 -11.06 15.54 6.35
C GLU A 428 -10.26 14.47 5.59
N MET A 429 -9.45 14.88 4.59
CA MET A 429 -8.52 13.97 3.89
C MET A 429 -7.51 13.34 4.87
N ASP A 430 -6.94 14.12 5.79
CA ASP A 430 -5.99 13.61 6.77
C ASP A 430 -6.66 12.56 7.68
N ILE A 431 -7.85 12.88 8.21
CA ILE A 431 -8.61 11.98 9.08
C ILE A 431 -8.99 10.69 8.35
N GLU A 432 -9.52 10.78 7.12
CA GLU A 432 -9.93 9.58 6.36
C GLU A 432 -8.73 8.73 5.93
N THR A 433 -7.58 9.34 5.67
CA THR A 433 -6.31 8.63 5.46
C THR A 433 -5.94 7.82 6.71
N LEU A 434 -6.01 8.42 7.90
CA LEU A 434 -5.77 7.71 9.17
C LEU A 434 -6.81 6.62 9.45
N ARG A 435 -8.11 6.90 9.24
CA ARG A 435 -9.19 5.90 9.41
C ARG A 435 -9.01 4.70 8.49
N SER A 436 -8.44 4.92 7.31
CA SER A 436 -8.06 3.86 6.36
C SER A 436 -6.73 3.17 6.71
N ARG A 437 -6.13 3.52 7.87
CA ARG A 437 -4.86 2.97 8.36
C ARG A 437 -3.71 3.15 7.38
N LYS A 438 -3.74 4.25 6.66
CA LYS A 438 -2.70 4.71 5.76
C LYS A 438 -1.68 5.55 6.52
N ARG A 439 -0.45 5.56 6.01
CA ARG A 439 0.63 6.33 6.59
C ARG A 439 0.60 7.78 6.09
N LEU A 440 0.64 8.71 7.04
CA LEU A 440 0.65 10.14 6.80
C LEU A 440 1.94 10.75 7.37
N ILE A 441 2.61 11.61 6.60
CA ILE A 441 3.82 12.33 7.02
C ILE A 441 3.64 13.82 6.77
N GLU A 442 4.10 14.65 7.73
CA GLU A 442 4.11 16.09 7.63
C GLU A 442 5.53 16.59 7.31
N VAL A 443 5.64 17.48 6.31
CA VAL A 443 6.93 18.07 5.90
C VAL A 443 6.87 19.58 5.91
N PRO A 444 7.95 20.28 6.31
CA PRO A 444 7.96 21.74 6.34
C PRO A 444 7.99 22.33 4.92
N VAL A 445 7.12 23.31 4.69
CA VAL A 445 7.02 24.05 3.42
C VAL A 445 7.28 25.53 3.59
N SER A 446 7.80 26.16 2.54
CA SER A 446 7.96 27.60 2.47
C SER A 446 6.59 28.24 2.22
N PHE A 447 6.18 29.16 3.09
CA PHE A 447 4.88 29.81 3.02
C PHE A 447 5.03 31.32 2.82
N LEU A 448 4.37 31.85 1.79
CA LEU A 448 4.31 33.28 1.47
C LEU A 448 2.97 33.84 1.94
N ASN A 449 3.01 34.93 2.67
CA ASN A 449 1.79 35.63 3.09
C ASN A 449 1.46 36.74 2.06
N THR A 450 0.68 36.38 1.05
CA THR A 450 0.22 37.37 0.04
C THR A 450 -0.88 38.24 0.62
N HIS A 451 -1.06 39.44 0.06
CA HIS A 451 -2.14 40.38 0.48
C HIS A 451 -3.54 39.75 0.37
N GLU A 452 -3.76 38.87 -0.60
CA GLU A 452 -5.02 38.17 -0.82
C GLU A 452 -5.34 37.18 0.32
N VAL A 453 -4.32 36.49 0.86
CA VAL A 453 -4.48 35.60 2.04
C VAL A 453 -4.83 36.41 3.29
N LEU A 454 -4.37 37.66 3.40
CA LEU A 454 -4.70 38.57 4.51
C LEU A 454 -6.16 39.02 4.49
N ALA A 455 -6.75 39.26 3.31
CA ALA A 455 -8.15 39.68 3.17
C ALA A 455 -9.16 38.66 3.69
N GLN A 456 -8.80 37.35 3.73
CA GLN A 456 -9.65 36.25 4.21
C GLN A 456 -9.63 36.09 5.74
N ARG A 457 -8.90 36.91 6.49
CA ARG A 457 -8.77 36.79 7.98
C ARG A 457 -10.09 36.78 8.73
N HIS A 458 -11.11 37.48 8.27
CA HIS A 458 -12.43 37.51 8.96
C HIS A 458 -13.19 36.15 8.90
N GLN A 459 -12.79 35.25 8.01
CA GLN A 459 -13.41 33.91 7.91
C GLN A 459 -12.75 32.87 8.82
N GLN A 460 -11.60 33.16 9.43
CA GLN A 460 -10.77 32.18 10.16
C GLN A 460 -11.46 31.54 11.36
N VAL A 461 -12.29 32.32 12.12
CA VAL A 461 -13.04 31.79 13.26
C VAL A 461 -14.05 30.74 12.80
N GLY A 462 -14.77 31.04 11.71
CA GLY A 462 -15.72 30.08 11.13
C GLY A 462 -15.04 28.81 10.62
N VAL A 463 -13.85 28.92 10.03
CA VAL A 463 -13.05 27.77 9.57
C VAL A 463 -12.64 26.90 10.75
N PHE A 464 -12.17 27.49 11.86
CA PHE A 464 -11.82 26.77 13.07
C PHE A 464 -12.98 25.91 13.59
N PHE A 465 -14.17 26.50 13.73
CA PHE A 465 -15.34 25.75 14.21
C PHE A 465 -15.79 24.65 13.24
N ARG A 466 -15.69 24.87 11.92
CA ARG A 466 -15.96 23.82 10.93
C ARG A 466 -14.96 22.67 11.04
N MET A 467 -13.67 22.95 11.17
CA MET A 467 -12.62 21.94 11.36
C MET A 467 -12.85 21.17 12.67
N LEU A 468 -13.13 21.85 13.78
CA LEU A 468 -13.42 21.21 15.05
C LEU A 468 -14.66 20.28 14.97
N ARG A 469 -15.73 20.78 14.35
CA ARG A 469 -16.95 19.99 14.08
C ARG A 469 -16.63 18.75 13.24
N THR A 470 -15.79 18.89 12.23
CA THR A 470 -15.37 17.75 11.36
C THR A 470 -14.61 16.71 12.17
N ILE A 471 -13.66 17.10 13.03
CA ILE A 471 -12.93 16.18 13.91
C ILE A 471 -13.91 15.39 14.80
N ILE A 472 -14.84 16.10 15.47
CA ILE A 472 -15.81 15.48 16.37
C ILE A 472 -16.75 14.54 15.60
N ARG A 473 -17.31 14.99 14.47
CA ARG A 473 -18.19 14.19 13.61
C ARG A 473 -17.52 12.87 13.18
N LYS A 474 -16.28 12.97 12.67
CA LYS A 474 -15.53 11.80 12.20
C LYS A 474 -15.13 10.86 13.35
N ARG A 475 -14.88 11.39 14.56
CA ARG A 475 -14.59 10.58 15.74
C ARG A 475 -15.80 9.79 16.21
N LEU A 476 -16.99 10.40 16.16
CA LEU A 476 -18.25 9.76 16.53
C LEU A 476 -18.79 8.78 15.47
N GLY A 477 -18.13 8.66 14.34
CA GLY A 477 -18.50 7.72 13.28
C GLY A 477 -19.54 8.25 12.29
N PHE A 478 -19.91 9.53 12.38
CA PHE A 478 -20.77 10.15 11.37
C PHE A 478 -19.97 10.47 10.09
N ASN A 479 -20.50 10.04 8.96
CA ASN A 479 -19.94 10.31 7.61
C ASN A 479 -20.44 11.62 7.02
#